data_e783e0bd073a14e192d389ae51dfa26d
#
_entry.id   e783e0bd073a14e192d389ae51dfa26d
#
_cell.length_a   1.000
_cell.length_b   1.000
_cell.length_c   1.000
_cell.angle_alpha   90.00
_cell.angle_beta   90.00
_cell.angle_gamma   90.00
#
_symmetry.space_group_name_H-M   'P 1'
#
loop_
_entity.id
_entity.type
_entity.pdbx_description
1 polymer ?
#
loop_
_entity_poly.entity_id
_entity_poly.type
_entity_poly.pdbx_seq_one_letter_code
_entity_poly.pdbx_strand_id
1 'polypeptide(L)'
;MKLRSIHRICGILGGTLPHLSQQNVFLGIPLLLSPEEVVLLVEKEIAVLVDDPSAYPQPSTLQFQQWLKEQQDHLKQQIAVEVKNTKDNGSQDHAMSDEAVRKRKERELKRQQKAAEMQQQQGDTQVQSIAFISAEEDLQPQSQSTATSTTVLIPTASSSLPWHLPQNHTYDSVESAKAAGIWNFPSDLHDSARYRVFKDLWEQGYFLGGGIKFGGDYLVYPGDPLRYHSHFAATVIESPTAVLRPMEIVAHGRLGTATKKTHLLCCWDDAKKRVRYISIEWAGFG
;
A
#
# COMPACT_ATOMS: atom_id res chain seq x y z
N MET A 1 1.44 -6.52 -10.53
CA MET A 1 0.37 -7.50 -10.22
C MET A 1 0.80 -8.97 -10.31
N LYS A 2 1.78 -9.34 -11.15
CA LYS A 2 2.23 -10.74 -11.30
C LYS A 2 2.75 -11.39 -10.00
N LEU A 3 3.52 -10.67 -9.16
CA LEU A 3 4.05 -11.20 -7.90
C LEU A 3 2.94 -11.74 -6.98
N ARG A 4 1.83 -11.03 -6.88
CA ARG A 4 0.70 -11.44 -6.05
C ARG A 4 -0.10 -12.58 -6.66
N SER A 5 -0.48 -12.46 -7.94
CA SER A 5 -1.36 -13.45 -8.58
C SER A 5 -0.67 -14.78 -8.89
N ILE A 6 0.61 -14.76 -9.22
CA ILE A 6 1.37 -15.95 -9.59
C ILE A 6 2.14 -16.50 -8.39
N HIS A 7 2.83 -15.63 -7.67
CA HIS A 7 3.77 -16.05 -6.62
C HIS A 7 3.19 -15.90 -5.21
N ARG A 8 1.95 -15.43 -5.06
CA ARG A 8 1.26 -15.22 -3.77
C ARG A 8 2.04 -14.34 -2.78
N ILE A 9 2.82 -13.41 -3.30
CA ILE A 9 3.55 -12.41 -2.51
C ILE A 9 2.68 -11.19 -2.34
N CYS A 10 2.40 -10.83 -1.10
CA CYS A 10 1.51 -9.71 -0.77
C CYS A 10 2.26 -8.40 -0.66
N GLY A 11 3.39 -8.38 0.02
CA GLY A 11 4.12 -7.18 0.35
C GLY A 11 3.30 -6.17 1.16
N ILE A 12 3.92 -5.08 1.52
CA ILE A 12 3.28 -3.92 2.13
C ILE A 12 3.43 -2.75 1.16
N LEU A 13 2.34 -2.08 0.84
CA LEU A 13 2.41 -0.90 -0.01
C LEU A 13 2.96 0.28 0.78
N GLY A 14 4.10 0.80 0.36
CA GLY A 14 4.81 1.86 1.05
C GLY A 14 4.25 3.26 0.83
N GLY A 15 3.35 3.45 -0.13
CA GLY A 15 2.82 4.76 -0.48
C GLY A 15 1.30 4.86 -0.38
N THR A 16 0.81 5.79 0.42
CA THR A 16 -0.58 6.26 0.35
C THR A 16 -0.60 7.57 -0.42
N LEU A 17 -1.47 7.66 -1.44
CA LEU A 17 -1.74 8.95 -2.05
C LEU A 17 -2.50 9.82 -1.04
N PRO A 18 -2.07 11.06 -0.75
CA PRO A 18 -2.64 11.89 0.33
C PRO A 18 -4.14 12.15 0.22
N HIS A 19 -4.71 12.06 -0.99
CA HIS A 19 -6.13 12.31 -1.27
C HIS A 19 -7.00 11.05 -1.30
N LEU A 20 -6.42 9.87 -1.09
CA LEU A 20 -7.13 8.61 -1.02
C LEU A 20 -7.05 8.06 0.40
N SER A 21 -8.04 8.41 1.21
CA SER A 21 -8.12 8.01 2.63
C SER A 21 -8.51 6.54 2.86
N GLN A 22 -8.83 5.79 1.82
CA GLN A 22 -9.25 4.40 1.96
C GLN A 22 -8.06 3.47 2.10
N GLN A 23 -7.92 2.88 3.28
CA GLN A 23 -6.83 1.96 3.65
C GLN A 23 -6.79 0.66 2.84
N ASN A 24 -7.83 0.36 2.05
CA ASN A 24 -7.95 -0.89 1.29
C ASN A 24 -7.57 -0.75 -0.18
N VAL A 25 -7.13 0.42 -0.63
CA VAL A 25 -6.70 0.61 -2.01
C VAL A 25 -5.20 0.32 -2.07
N PHE A 26 -4.83 -0.75 -2.76
CA PHE A 26 -3.44 -1.09 -3.04
C PHE A 26 -2.89 -0.12 -4.09
N LEU A 27 -2.30 0.96 -3.63
CA LEU A 27 -2.02 2.14 -4.41
C LEU A 27 -0.62 2.21 -4.99
N GLY A 28 -0.10 1.13 -5.44
CA GLY A 28 1.05 1.26 -6.30
C GLY A 28 2.40 0.98 -5.64
N ILE A 29 3.39 1.61 -6.13
CA ILE A 29 4.83 1.42 -5.89
C ILE A 29 5.33 2.50 -4.91
N PRO A 30 6.29 2.19 -4.04
CA PRO A 30 7.02 0.93 -3.94
C PRO A 30 6.26 -0.16 -3.19
N LEU A 31 6.48 -1.41 -3.57
CA LEU A 31 6.06 -2.57 -2.81
C LEU A 31 7.17 -2.93 -1.82
N LEU A 32 6.89 -2.81 -0.53
CA LEU A 32 7.81 -3.23 0.53
C LEU A 32 7.59 -4.71 0.79
N LEU A 33 8.63 -5.50 0.65
CA LEU A 33 8.59 -6.93 0.92
C LEU A 33 9.09 -7.20 2.34
N SER A 34 8.50 -8.19 3.01
CA SER A 34 9.07 -8.70 4.25
C SER A 34 10.37 -9.44 3.96
N PRO A 35 11.28 -9.56 4.93
CA PRO A 35 12.52 -10.31 4.74
C PRO A 35 12.31 -11.74 4.29
N GLU A 36 11.26 -12.39 4.76
CA GLU A 36 10.87 -13.75 4.39
C GLU A 36 10.44 -13.84 2.93
N GLU A 37 9.66 -12.86 2.46
CA GLU A 37 9.24 -12.77 1.05
C GLU A 37 10.45 -12.58 0.12
N VAL A 38 11.40 -11.74 0.54
CA VAL A 38 12.65 -11.50 -0.22
C VAL A 38 13.46 -12.78 -0.36
N VAL A 39 13.75 -13.47 0.76
CA VAL A 39 14.52 -14.69 0.74
C VAL A 39 13.84 -15.77 -0.10
N LEU A 40 12.50 -15.90 0.02
CA LEU A 40 11.74 -16.85 -0.78
C LEU A 40 11.85 -16.58 -2.27
N LEU A 41 11.73 -15.31 -2.68
CA LEU A 41 11.82 -14.92 -4.08
C LEU A 41 13.20 -15.17 -4.68
N VAL A 42 14.26 -14.90 -3.91
CA VAL A 42 15.63 -15.15 -4.33
C VAL A 42 15.93 -16.65 -4.39
N GLU A 43 15.53 -17.43 -3.39
CA GLU A 43 15.70 -18.90 -3.40
C GLU A 43 14.95 -19.59 -4.56
N LYS A 44 13.80 -19.04 -4.96
CA LYS A 44 13.02 -19.56 -6.09
C LYS A 44 13.46 -18.97 -7.45
N GLU A 45 14.56 -18.22 -7.49
CA GLU A 45 15.11 -17.59 -8.71
C GLU A 45 14.09 -16.67 -9.44
N ILE A 46 13.14 -16.10 -8.67
CA ILE A 46 12.10 -15.20 -9.20
C ILE A 46 12.60 -13.75 -9.22
N ALA A 47 13.48 -13.40 -8.27
CA ALA A 47 14.03 -12.09 -8.10
C ALA A 47 15.52 -12.14 -7.75
N VAL A 48 16.19 -11.02 -7.94
CA VAL A 48 17.58 -10.79 -7.53
C VAL A 48 17.62 -9.62 -6.54
N LEU A 49 18.60 -9.60 -5.67
CA LEU A 49 18.86 -8.47 -4.78
C LEU A 49 19.74 -7.45 -5.49
N VAL A 50 19.39 -6.19 -5.37
CA VAL A 50 20.21 -5.07 -5.88
C VAL A 50 20.51 -4.14 -4.72
N ASP A 51 21.78 -3.81 -4.52
CA ASP A 51 22.19 -2.73 -3.63
C ASP A 51 21.94 -1.40 -4.32
N ASP A 52 20.74 -0.87 -4.16
CA ASP A 52 20.27 0.31 -4.85
C ASP A 52 21.13 1.56 -4.56
N PRO A 53 21.52 1.87 -3.30
CA PRO A 53 22.41 3.00 -3.02
C PRO A 53 23.74 2.94 -3.78
N SER A 54 24.35 1.77 -3.86
CA SER A 54 25.63 1.59 -4.57
C SER A 54 25.47 1.51 -6.07
N ALA A 55 24.28 1.18 -6.57
CA ALA A 55 23.97 1.15 -8.00
C ALA A 55 23.80 2.54 -8.61
N TYR A 56 23.82 3.62 -7.80
CA TYR A 56 23.73 5.01 -8.22
C TYR A 56 25.03 5.76 -7.99
N PRO A 57 26.02 5.71 -8.90
CA PRO A 57 27.13 6.63 -8.85
C PRO A 57 26.60 8.07 -9.03
N GLN A 58 27.28 9.03 -8.42
CA GLN A 58 26.91 10.43 -8.59
C GLN A 58 27.08 10.83 -10.06
N PRO A 59 26.03 11.34 -10.72
CA PRO A 59 26.14 11.75 -12.11
C PRO A 59 27.02 12.99 -12.21
N SER A 60 27.74 13.12 -13.34
CA SER A 60 28.41 14.37 -13.64
C SER A 60 27.37 15.49 -13.84
N THR A 61 27.77 16.74 -13.60
CA THR A 61 26.90 17.91 -13.80
C THR A 61 26.31 17.96 -15.21
N LEU A 62 27.07 17.53 -16.21
CA LEU A 62 26.67 17.51 -17.61
C LEU A 62 25.56 16.45 -17.87
N GLN A 63 25.74 15.25 -17.34
CA GLN A 63 24.74 14.19 -17.42
C GLN A 63 23.41 14.58 -16.72
N PHE A 64 23.51 15.22 -15.56
CA PHE A 64 22.34 15.68 -14.82
C PHE A 64 21.59 16.79 -15.59
N GLN A 65 22.31 17.75 -16.19
CA GLN A 65 21.69 18.79 -16.99
C GLN A 65 21.02 18.24 -18.26
N GLN A 66 21.65 17.28 -18.93
CA GLN A 66 21.04 16.61 -20.09
C GLN A 66 19.76 15.90 -19.72
N TRP A 67 19.78 15.14 -18.65
CA TRP A 67 18.59 14.45 -18.14
C TRP A 67 17.46 15.41 -17.77
N LEU A 68 17.77 16.51 -17.07
CA LEU A 68 16.77 17.54 -16.76
C LEU A 68 16.12 18.12 -18.01
N LYS A 69 16.90 18.38 -19.03
CA LYS A 69 16.40 18.88 -20.32
C LYS A 69 15.48 17.85 -20.99
N GLU A 70 15.88 16.59 -21.03
CA GLU A 70 15.05 15.52 -21.57
C GLU A 70 13.73 15.38 -20.82
N GLN A 71 13.75 15.43 -19.47
CA GLN A 71 12.54 15.38 -18.66
C GLN A 71 11.60 16.57 -18.96
N GLN A 72 12.16 17.77 -19.10
CA GLN A 72 11.36 18.96 -19.46
C GLN A 72 10.74 18.83 -20.86
N ASP A 73 11.47 18.27 -21.81
CA ASP A 73 10.96 18.09 -23.17
C ASP A 73 9.88 16.99 -23.23
N HIS A 74 10.06 15.89 -22.49
CA HIS A 74 9.03 14.89 -22.31
C HIS A 74 7.74 15.45 -21.66
N LEU A 75 7.88 16.26 -20.63
CA LEU A 75 6.75 16.90 -19.97
C LEU A 75 6.00 17.84 -20.95
N LYS A 76 6.72 18.64 -21.73
CA LYS A 76 6.10 19.49 -22.76
C LYS A 76 5.35 18.67 -23.82
N GLN A 77 5.92 17.53 -24.24
CA GLN A 77 5.25 16.62 -25.18
C GLN A 77 3.97 16.02 -24.59
N GLN A 78 4.00 15.58 -23.32
CA GLN A 78 2.82 15.04 -22.64
C GLN A 78 1.71 16.10 -22.54
N ILE A 79 2.05 17.30 -22.12
CA ILE A 79 1.10 18.43 -22.05
C ILE A 79 0.53 18.72 -23.44
N ALA A 80 1.35 18.71 -24.49
CA ALA A 80 0.87 18.98 -25.85
C ALA A 80 -0.09 17.88 -26.35
N VAL A 81 0.14 16.62 -25.99
CA VAL A 81 -0.77 15.50 -26.31
C VAL A 81 -2.10 15.63 -25.53
N GLU A 82 -2.03 15.94 -24.23
CA GLU A 82 -3.26 16.16 -23.44
C GLU A 82 -4.09 17.34 -23.96
N VAL A 83 -3.46 18.45 -24.32
CA VAL A 83 -4.14 19.60 -24.91
C VAL A 83 -4.79 19.25 -26.26
N LYS A 84 -4.17 18.38 -27.07
CA LYS A 84 -4.80 17.89 -28.29
C LYS A 84 -5.99 16.99 -27.98
N ASN A 85 -5.84 16.04 -27.08
CA ASN A 85 -6.93 15.12 -26.70
C ASN A 85 -8.13 15.86 -26.08
N THR A 86 -7.88 16.92 -25.30
CA THR A 86 -8.95 17.75 -24.74
C THR A 86 -9.64 18.60 -25.83
N LYS A 87 -8.91 19.06 -26.85
CA LYS A 87 -9.53 19.75 -27.99
C LYS A 87 -10.34 18.80 -28.87
N ASP A 88 -9.87 17.59 -29.11
CA ASP A 88 -10.59 16.59 -29.91
C ASP A 88 -11.81 16.03 -29.17
N ASN A 89 -11.75 15.86 -27.85
CA ASN A 89 -12.91 15.50 -27.02
C ASN A 89 -13.89 16.67 -26.82
N GLY A 90 -13.41 17.93 -26.80
CA GLY A 90 -14.24 19.11 -26.71
C GLY A 90 -15.07 19.39 -27.98
N SER A 91 -14.67 18.83 -29.13
CA SER A 91 -15.46 18.87 -30.36
C SER A 91 -16.53 17.76 -30.42
N GLN A 92 -16.52 16.80 -29.52
CA GLN A 92 -17.57 15.79 -29.30
C GLN A 92 -18.42 16.08 -28.05
N ASP A 93 -18.29 17.24 -27.45
CA ASP A 93 -19.30 17.69 -26.50
C ASP A 93 -20.63 17.74 -27.29
N HIS A 94 -21.44 16.71 -27.02
CA HIS A 94 -22.85 16.74 -27.36
C HIS A 94 -23.36 18.10 -26.94
N ALA A 95 -23.77 18.88 -27.90
CA ALA A 95 -24.55 20.09 -27.66
C ALA A 95 -25.61 19.67 -26.62
N MET A 96 -25.43 20.09 -25.38
CA MET A 96 -26.42 19.80 -24.33
C MET A 96 -27.72 20.38 -24.88
N SER A 97 -28.68 19.49 -25.14
CA SER A 97 -29.94 19.89 -25.72
C SER A 97 -30.47 21.06 -24.88
N ASP A 98 -30.99 22.08 -25.52
CA ASP A 98 -31.52 23.27 -24.88
C ASP A 98 -32.48 22.93 -23.73
N GLU A 99 -33.08 21.76 -23.81
CA GLU A 99 -33.93 21.16 -22.78
C GLU A 99 -33.18 20.75 -21.51
N ALA A 100 -31.97 20.27 -21.65
CA ALA A 100 -31.12 19.90 -20.48
C ALA A 100 -30.62 21.15 -19.74
N VAL A 101 -30.31 22.22 -20.47
CA VAL A 101 -29.95 23.53 -19.92
C VAL A 101 -31.15 24.15 -19.20
N ARG A 102 -32.36 24.10 -19.80
CA ARG A 102 -33.59 24.55 -19.13
C ARG A 102 -33.90 23.79 -17.86
N LYS A 103 -33.82 22.45 -17.86
CA LYS A 103 -34.05 21.63 -16.66
C LYS A 103 -33.02 21.91 -15.55
N ARG A 104 -31.78 22.22 -15.90
CA ARG A 104 -30.75 22.60 -14.91
C ARG A 104 -31.05 23.96 -14.27
N LYS A 105 -31.41 24.96 -15.05
CA LYS A 105 -31.85 26.29 -14.56
C LYS A 105 -33.09 26.19 -13.70
N GLU A 106 -34.08 25.40 -14.09
CA GLU A 106 -35.31 25.21 -13.32
C GLU A 106 -35.05 24.53 -11.94
N ARG A 107 -34.14 23.53 -11.90
CA ARG A 107 -33.73 22.92 -10.64
C ARG A 107 -32.97 23.86 -9.73
N GLU A 108 -32.18 24.73 -10.29
CA GLU A 108 -31.41 25.74 -9.54
C GLU A 108 -32.35 26.82 -8.98
N LEU A 109 -33.31 27.28 -9.75
CA LEU A 109 -34.34 28.21 -9.31
C LEU A 109 -35.23 27.65 -8.17
N LYS A 110 -35.63 26.36 -8.29
CA LYS A 110 -36.37 25.66 -7.23
C LYS A 110 -35.54 25.48 -5.96
N ARG A 111 -34.22 25.29 -6.09
CA ARG A 111 -33.31 25.22 -4.93
C ARG A 111 -33.19 26.57 -4.22
N GLN A 112 -33.09 27.65 -4.97
CA GLN A 112 -33.05 29.02 -4.42
C GLN A 112 -34.36 29.39 -3.73
N GLN A 113 -35.51 29.06 -4.33
CA GLN A 113 -36.83 29.28 -3.71
C GLN A 113 -36.99 28.49 -2.39
N LYS A 114 -36.62 27.20 -2.37
CA LYS A 114 -36.63 26.41 -1.13
C LYS A 114 -35.68 26.94 -0.05
N ALA A 115 -34.51 27.44 -0.43
CA ALA A 115 -33.58 28.05 0.50
C ALA A 115 -34.12 29.36 1.09
N ALA A 116 -34.82 30.19 0.27
CA ALA A 116 -35.45 31.39 0.73
C ALA A 116 -36.67 31.12 1.65
N GLU A 117 -37.46 30.08 1.35
CA GLU A 117 -38.57 29.65 2.22
C GLU A 117 -38.07 29.09 3.57
N MET A 118 -36.93 28.36 3.60
CA MET A 118 -36.32 27.92 4.84
C MET A 118 -35.76 29.06 5.70
N GLN A 119 -35.25 30.13 5.07
CA GLN A 119 -34.79 31.31 5.82
C GLN A 119 -35.93 32.15 6.42
N GLN A 120 -37.14 32.11 5.85
CA GLN A 120 -38.31 32.80 6.42
C GLN A 120 -38.97 32.04 7.58
N GLN A 121 -38.69 30.74 7.78
CA GLN A 121 -39.23 29.95 8.88
C GLN A 121 -38.33 29.87 10.11
N GLN A 122 -37.13 30.47 10.10
CA GLN A 122 -36.21 30.51 11.24
C GLN A 122 -36.06 31.90 11.86
N GLY A 123 -37.14 32.65 11.91
CA GLY A 123 -37.23 33.84 12.76
C GLY A 123 -37.89 33.49 14.08
N ASP A 124 -37.13 33.02 15.03
CA ASP A 124 -37.29 33.09 16.50
C ASP A 124 -36.63 31.89 17.17
N THR A 125 -35.38 32.03 17.47
CA THR A 125 -34.80 31.48 18.74
C THR A 125 -33.34 31.95 18.85
N GLN A 126 -33.14 32.94 19.70
CA GLN A 126 -31.82 33.31 20.21
C GLN A 126 -31.26 32.19 21.04
N VAL A 127 -30.04 31.72 20.74
CA VAL A 127 -29.07 31.31 21.76
C VAL A 127 -27.67 31.67 21.30
N GLN A 128 -27.00 32.41 22.17
CA GLN A 128 -25.61 32.83 22.13
C GLN A 128 -24.65 31.66 21.99
N SER A 129 -23.61 31.80 21.18
CA SER A 129 -22.26 31.41 21.63
C SER A 129 -21.18 31.74 20.58
N ILE A 130 -20.26 32.56 21.05
CA ILE A 130 -18.80 32.55 20.85
C ILE A 130 -18.28 32.84 19.43
N ALA A 131 -17.83 34.07 19.30
CA ALA A 131 -16.97 34.57 18.24
C ALA A 131 -15.61 33.86 18.25
N PHE A 132 -15.21 33.30 17.11
CA PHE A 132 -13.80 33.16 16.77
C PHE A 132 -13.49 34.07 15.58
N ILE A 133 -12.60 34.96 15.82
CA ILE A 133 -12.07 35.97 14.92
C ILE A 133 -11.31 35.26 13.80
N SER A 134 -11.76 35.43 12.57
CA SER A 134 -10.96 35.17 11.38
C SER A 134 -10.80 36.48 10.64
N ALA A 135 -9.57 36.93 10.52
CA ALA A 135 -9.20 38.07 9.70
C ALA A 135 -9.46 37.73 8.23
N GLU A 136 -10.35 38.46 7.60
CA GLU A 136 -10.52 38.47 6.15
C GLU A 136 -9.42 39.36 5.57
N GLU A 137 -8.48 38.74 4.85
CA GLU A 137 -7.67 39.48 3.87
C GLU A 137 -8.37 39.38 2.51
N ASP A 138 -8.74 40.51 2.01
CA ASP A 138 -9.26 40.73 0.66
C ASP A 138 -8.27 40.24 -0.41
N LEU A 139 -8.60 39.16 -1.07
CA LEU A 139 -7.98 38.77 -2.33
C LEU A 139 -9.04 38.76 -3.44
N GLN A 140 -8.90 39.71 -4.33
CA GLN A 140 -9.67 39.85 -5.55
C GLN A 140 -9.70 38.57 -6.39
N PRO A 141 -10.78 38.23 -7.08
CA PRO A 141 -10.84 37.04 -7.94
C PRO A 141 -10.02 37.27 -9.20
N GLN A 142 -8.81 36.76 -9.21
CA GLN A 142 -8.08 36.59 -10.46
C GLN A 142 -8.64 35.38 -11.22
N SER A 143 -8.99 35.68 -12.45
CA SER A 143 -9.23 34.84 -13.62
C SER A 143 -9.13 33.30 -13.41
N GLN A 144 -10.24 32.69 -13.74
CA GLN A 144 -10.38 31.23 -13.94
C GLN A 144 -9.25 30.65 -14.78
N SER A 145 -8.21 30.15 -14.14
CA SER A 145 -7.38 29.11 -14.76
C SER A 145 -8.18 27.82 -14.69
N THR A 146 -8.64 27.35 -15.83
CA THR A 146 -9.09 25.97 -16.00
C THR A 146 -7.98 25.08 -15.47
N ALA A 147 -8.17 24.54 -14.26
CA ALA A 147 -7.30 23.55 -13.70
C ALA A 147 -7.42 22.31 -14.59
N THR A 148 -6.60 22.25 -15.63
CA THR A 148 -6.32 21.00 -16.32
C THR A 148 -5.76 20.06 -15.27
N SER A 149 -6.49 19.01 -14.98
CA SER A 149 -6.06 17.90 -14.14
C SER A 149 -4.80 17.31 -14.79
N THR A 150 -3.66 17.89 -14.47
CA THR A 150 -2.39 17.39 -14.96
C THR A 150 -2.07 16.15 -14.15
N THR A 151 -2.24 14.99 -14.74
CA THR A 151 -1.77 13.74 -14.15
C THR A 151 -0.25 13.81 -14.12
N VAL A 152 0.31 14.13 -12.96
CA VAL A 152 1.76 14.08 -12.76
C VAL A 152 2.14 12.62 -12.71
N LEU A 153 2.76 12.13 -13.77
CA LEU A 153 3.41 10.82 -13.76
C LEU A 153 4.66 10.94 -12.89
N ILE A 154 4.56 10.47 -11.65
CA ILE A 154 5.74 10.33 -10.79
C ILE A 154 6.51 9.13 -11.35
N PRO A 155 7.69 9.32 -11.98
CA PRO A 155 8.48 8.19 -12.42
C PRO A 155 8.79 7.35 -11.19
N THR A 156 8.52 6.08 -11.28
CA THR A 156 8.97 5.13 -10.28
C THR A 156 10.46 5.24 -10.14
N ALA A 157 10.86 5.33 -8.87
CA ALA A 157 12.22 5.50 -8.44
C ALA A 157 13.25 4.87 -9.38
N SER A 158 14.34 5.43 -9.36
CA SER A 158 15.67 4.86 -9.56
C SER A 158 15.95 4.11 -10.87
N SER A 159 15.19 3.09 -11.24
CA SER A 159 15.52 2.23 -12.40
C SER A 159 15.47 2.92 -13.78
N SER A 160 14.92 4.12 -13.86
CA SER A 160 14.83 4.91 -15.11
C SER A 160 15.96 5.94 -15.28
N LEU A 161 16.86 6.08 -14.30
CA LEU A 161 17.95 7.04 -14.38
C LEU A 161 19.09 6.49 -15.23
N PRO A 162 19.67 7.29 -16.16
CA PRO A 162 20.74 6.83 -17.08
C PRO A 162 22.02 6.38 -16.36
N TRP A 163 22.22 6.82 -15.12
CA TRP A 163 23.36 6.45 -14.28
C TRP A 163 23.06 5.32 -13.28
N HIS A 164 21.92 4.67 -13.38
CA HIS A 164 21.63 3.47 -12.61
C HIS A 164 22.36 2.27 -13.24
N LEU A 165 23.35 1.77 -12.54
CA LEU A 165 24.20 0.67 -13.00
C LEU A 165 24.10 -0.53 -12.05
N PRO A 166 22.97 -1.26 -12.07
CA PRO A 166 22.72 -2.36 -11.13
C PRO A 166 23.62 -3.58 -11.35
N GLN A 167 24.20 -3.75 -12.54
CA GLN A 167 24.90 -4.97 -12.96
C GLN A 167 26.05 -5.37 -12.03
N ASN A 168 26.76 -4.39 -11.47
CA ASN A 168 27.88 -4.62 -10.55
C ASN A 168 27.44 -4.77 -9.08
N HIS A 169 26.17 -4.55 -8.80
CA HIS A 169 25.58 -4.52 -7.45
C HIS A 169 24.37 -5.43 -7.34
N THR A 170 24.33 -6.47 -8.17
CA THR A 170 23.27 -7.47 -8.22
C THR A 170 23.76 -8.78 -7.61
N TYR A 171 22.92 -9.38 -6.78
CA TYR A 171 23.20 -10.62 -6.07
C TYR A 171 22.10 -11.63 -6.35
N ASP A 172 22.48 -12.76 -6.92
CA ASP A 172 21.55 -13.83 -7.34
C ASP A 172 21.23 -14.81 -6.21
N SER A 173 21.97 -14.73 -5.10
CA SER A 173 21.73 -15.59 -3.93
C SER A 173 21.77 -14.79 -2.61
N VAL A 174 21.08 -15.32 -1.62
CA VAL A 174 21.08 -14.75 -0.28
C VAL A 174 22.49 -14.81 0.35
N GLU A 175 23.24 -15.88 0.08
CA GLU A 175 24.59 -16.09 0.58
C GLU A 175 25.55 -15.04 0.00
N SER A 176 25.46 -14.75 -1.28
CA SER A 176 26.32 -13.72 -1.92
C SER A 176 26.02 -12.33 -1.37
N ALA A 177 24.74 -11.99 -1.14
CA ALA A 177 24.35 -10.74 -0.54
C ALA A 177 24.78 -10.60 0.93
N LYS A 178 24.76 -11.72 1.70
CA LYS A 178 25.27 -11.76 3.06
C LYS A 178 26.80 -11.59 3.09
N ALA A 179 27.50 -12.26 2.20
CA ALA A 179 28.97 -12.13 2.09
C ALA A 179 29.40 -10.70 1.75
N ALA A 180 28.58 -9.98 1.00
CA ALA A 180 28.78 -8.55 0.68
C ALA A 180 28.36 -7.61 1.82
N GLY A 181 27.74 -8.11 2.89
CA GLY A 181 27.27 -7.30 4.03
C GLY A 181 26.01 -6.49 3.77
N ILE A 182 25.32 -6.75 2.66
CA ILE A 182 24.12 -6.00 2.24
C ILE A 182 22.85 -6.59 2.83
N TRP A 183 22.84 -7.88 3.09
CA TRP A 183 21.72 -8.63 3.60
C TRP A 183 22.07 -9.35 4.88
N ASN A 184 21.17 -9.37 5.85
CA ASN A 184 21.44 -10.00 7.14
C ASN A 184 20.40 -11.04 7.57
N PHE A 185 19.25 -11.10 6.89
CA PHE A 185 18.20 -12.05 7.26
C PHE A 185 18.36 -13.41 6.54
N PRO A 186 18.11 -14.56 7.20
CA PRO A 186 17.92 -14.72 8.64
C PRO A 186 19.24 -14.54 9.42
N SER A 187 19.18 -13.84 10.57
CA SER A 187 20.35 -13.53 11.40
C SER A 187 20.50 -14.46 12.59
N ASP A 188 19.40 -14.98 13.10
CA ASP A 188 19.32 -15.82 14.30
C ASP A 188 18.38 -17.01 14.13
N LEU A 189 18.18 -17.77 15.21
CA LEU A 189 17.29 -18.94 15.22
C LEU A 189 15.83 -18.55 15.04
N HIS A 190 15.42 -17.40 15.59
CA HIS A 190 14.05 -16.92 15.46
C HIS A 190 13.75 -16.55 14.02
N ASP A 191 14.62 -15.79 13.38
CA ASP A 191 14.50 -15.44 11.96
C ASP A 191 14.44 -16.69 11.07
N SER A 192 15.31 -17.68 11.37
CA SER A 192 15.31 -18.95 10.65
C SER A 192 14.00 -19.71 10.82
N ALA A 193 13.43 -19.73 12.02
CA ALA A 193 12.14 -20.35 12.29
C ALA A 193 11.02 -19.60 11.55
N ARG A 194 11.03 -18.26 11.59
CA ARG A 194 10.07 -17.42 10.87
C ARG A 194 10.09 -17.70 9.38
N TYR A 195 11.27 -17.73 8.77
CA TYR A 195 11.39 -18.02 7.34
C TYR A 195 10.87 -19.43 7.00
N ARG A 196 11.21 -20.44 7.79
CA ARG A 196 10.75 -21.83 7.55
C ARG A 196 9.24 -21.97 7.67
N VAL A 197 8.63 -21.33 8.68
CA VAL A 197 7.17 -21.29 8.83
C VAL A 197 6.51 -20.55 7.68
N PHE A 198 7.07 -19.40 7.28
CA PHE A 198 6.59 -18.63 6.15
C PHE A 198 6.59 -19.46 4.86
N LYS A 199 7.72 -20.10 4.57
CA LYS A 199 7.91 -20.95 3.38
C LYS A 199 6.95 -22.14 3.37
N ASP A 200 6.79 -22.83 4.49
CA ASP A 200 5.90 -23.99 4.63
C ASP A 200 4.43 -23.58 4.38
N LEU A 201 3.95 -22.51 4.99
CA LEU A 201 2.59 -22.00 4.76
C LEU A 201 2.40 -21.55 3.31
N TRP A 202 3.41 -20.91 2.73
CA TRP A 202 3.37 -20.51 1.34
C TRP A 202 3.34 -21.72 0.39
N GLU A 203 4.12 -22.76 0.66
CA GLU A 203 4.12 -24.02 -0.12
C GLU A 203 2.78 -24.76 -0.02
N GLN A 204 2.09 -24.66 1.10
CA GLN A 204 0.72 -25.16 1.27
C GLN A 204 -0.35 -24.35 0.48
N GLY A 205 0.04 -23.25 -0.15
CA GLY A 205 -0.86 -22.46 -1.02
C GLY A 205 -1.50 -21.26 -0.34
N TYR A 206 -1.17 -20.96 0.91
CA TYR A 206 -1.69 -19.79 1.61
C TYR A 206 -1.05 -18.49 1.12
N PHE A 207 -1.80 -17.40 1.28
CA PHE A 207 -1.27 -16.05 1.21
C PHE A 207 -0.96 -15.57 2.62
N LEU A 208 0.14 -14.82 2.75
CA LEU A 208 0.63 -14.36 4.05
C LEU A 208 0.71 -12.84 4.07
N GLY A 209 0.37 -12.26 5.20
CA GLY A 209 0.50 -10.83 5.46
C GLY A 209 0.98 -10.56 6.87
N GLY A 210 1.37 -9.33 7.18
CA GLY A 210 1.83 -8.95 8.53
C GLY A 210 0.73 -9.11 9.58
N GLY A 211 1.04 -9.83 10.67
CA GLY A 211 0.11 -10.18 11.74
C GLY A 211 0.20 -9.30 12.98
N ILE A 212 1.13 -8.37 13.08
CA ILE A 212 1.43 -7.58 14.29
C ILE A 212 0.18 -6.93 14.91
N LYS A 213 -0.70 -6.37 14.08
CA LYS A 213 -1.95 -5.73 14.55
C LYS A 213 -2.94 -6.73 15.16
N PHE A 214 -2.74 -8.00 14.95
CA PHE A 214 -3.61 -9.10 15.42
C PHE A 214 -2.89 -10.01 16.42
N GLY A 215 -1.76 -9.55 16.96
CA GLY A 215 -1.00 -10.25 17.98
C GLY A 215 -0.28 -11.51 17.50
N GLY A 216 0.09 -11.57 16.24
CA GLY A 216 0.90 -12.64 15.65
C GLY A 216 1.93 -12.08 14.67
N ASP A 217 2.79 -12.95 14.18
CA ASP A 217 3.76 -12.61 13.14
C ASP A 217 3.10 -12.50 11.76
N TYR A 218 2.20 -13.43 11.46
CA TYR A 218 1.54 -13.51 10.15
C TYR A 218 0.02 -13.60 10.28
N LEU A 219 -0.65 -12.99 9.30
CA LEU A 219 -2.03 -13.33 8.96
C LEU A 219 -2.02 -14.33 7.81
N VAL A 220 -2.74 -15.43 7.96
CA VAL A 220 -2.81 -16.53 7.00
C VAL A 220 -4.17 -16.50 6.31
N TYR A 221 -4.14 -16.38 5.00
CA TYR A 221 -5.32 -16.25 4.16
C TYR A 221 -5.48 -17.49 3.26
N PRO A 222 -6.70 -18.05 3.15
CA PRO A 222 -6.96 -19.20 2.29
C PRO A 222 -6.89 -18.87 0.79
N GLY A 223 -6.86 -17.59 0.44
CA GLY A 223 -6.79 -17.09 -0.91
C GLY A 223 -6.39 -15.62 -0.92
N ASP A 224 -6.53 -14.96 -2.07
CA ASP A 224 -6.13 -13.56 -2.25
C ASP A 224 -6.74 -12.64 -1.18
N PRO A 225 -5.93 -11.93 -0.36
CA PRO A 225 -6.39 -11.03 0.69
C PRO A 225 -7.31 -9.89 0.23
N LEU A 226 -7.38 -9.61 -1.07
CA LEU A 226 -8.37 -8.68 -1.63
C LEU A 226 -9.80 -9.26 -1.67
N ARG A 227 -9.92 -10.59 -1.58
CA ARG A 227 -11.21 -11.28 -1.68
C ARG A 227 -11.56 -12.05 -0.42
N TYR A 228 -10.56 -12.44 0.37
CA TYR A 228 -10.72 -13.29 1.54
C TYR A 228 -10.20 -12.61 2.78
N HIS A 229 -10.88 -12.81 3.89
CA HIS A 229 -10.33 -12.46 5.20
C HIS A 229 -9.33 -13.55 5.66
N SER A 230 -8.39 -13.18 6.50
CA SER A 230 -7.49 -14.15 7.11
C SER A 230 -8.26 -15.06 8.07
N HIS A 231 -8.03 -16.35 7.97
CA HIS A 231 -8.62 -17.34 8.88
C HIS A 231 -7.79 -17.48 10.14
N PHE A 232 -6.46 -17.33 10.02
CA PHE A 232 -5.56 -17.52 11.14
C PHE A 232 -4.70 -16.29 11.39
N ALA A 233 -4.35 -16.10 12.68
CA ALA A 233 -3.23 -15.29 13.13
C ALA A 233 -2.15 -16.25 13.65
N ALA A 234 -0.99 -16.22 13.04
CA ALA A 234 0.09 -17.16 13.34
C ALA A 234 1.21 -16.49 14.12
N THR A 235 1.65 -17.11 15.21
CA THR A 235 2.84 -16.72 15.97
C THR A 235 3.90 -17.81 15.83
N VAL A 236 5.12 -17.41 15.53
CA VAL A 236 6.25 -18.31 15.37
C VAL A 236 6.97 -18.50 16.70
N ILE A 237 7.23 -19.74 17.04
CA ILE A 237 7.99 -20.16 18.21
C ILE A 237 9.29 -20.79 17.71
N GLU A 238 10.40 -20.47 18.36
CA GLU A 238 11.73 -20.93 17.94
C GLU A 238 11.89 -22.44 17.94
N SER A 239 11.26 -23.12 18.91
CA SER A 239 11.37 -24.57 19.02
C SER A 239 10.11 -25.20 19.62
N PRO A 240 9.87 -26.50 19.37
CA PRO A 240 8.75 -27.24 19.96
C PRO A 240 8.79 -27.35 21.48
N THR A 241 9.96 -27.11 22.09
CA THR A 241 10.20 -27.17 23.53
C THR A 241 10.28 -25.80 24.18
N ALA A 242 10.00 -24.72 23.43
CA ALA A 242 9.97 -23.37 23.98
C ALA A 242 8.91 -23.26 25.08
N VAL A 243 9.28 -22.60 26.16
CA VAL A 243 8.37 -22.37 27.29
C VAL A 243 7.41 -21.24 26.94
N LEU A 244 6.13 -21.56 26.92
CA LEU A 244 5.06 -20.57 26.75
C LEU A 244 4.54 -20.17 28.12
N ARG A 245 4.35 -18.89 28.33
CA ARG A 245 3.74 -18.37 29.56
C ARG A 245 2.22 -18.58 29.47
N PRO A 246 1.56 -19.03 30.54
CA PRO A 246 0.10 -19.22 30.55
C PRO A 246 -0.67 -17.96 30.10
N MET A 247 -0.18 -16.78 30.47
CA MET A 247 -0.77 -15.50 30.06
C MET A 247 -0.71 -15.26 28.55
N GLU A 248 0.32 -15.72 27.87
CA GLU A 248 0.45 -15.62 26.40
C GLU A 248 -0.61 -16.49 25.73
N ILE A 249 -0.83 -17.70 26.20
CA ILE A 249 -1.87 -18.59 25.68
C ILE A 249 -3.26 -17.96 25.84
N VAL A 250 -3.54 -17.38 27.02
CA VAL A 250 -4.80 -16.67 27.27
C VAL A 250 -4.95 -15.45 26.37
N ALA A 251 -3.87 -14.68 26.16
CA ALA A 251 -3.87 -13.52 25.29
C ALA A 251 -4.17 -13.92 23.83
N HIS A 252 -3.52 -14.96 23.32
CA HIS A 252 -3.75 -15.49 21.98
C HIS A 252 -5.20 -15.97 21.77
N GLY A 253 -5.75 -16.70 22.74
CA GLY A 253 -7.15 -17.15 22.69
C GLY A 253 -8.14 -15.98 22.67
N ARG A 254 -7.92 -14.96 23.50
CA ARG A 254 -8.76 -13.75 23.54
C ARG A 254 -8.68 -12.94 22.25
N LEU A 255 -7.48 -12.73 21.75
CA LEU A 255 -7.27 -12.02 20.48
C LEU A 255 -7.92 -12.78 19.32
N GLY A 256 -7.76 -14.09 19.27
CA GLY A 256 -8.42 -14.95 18.28
C GLY A 256 -9.93 -14.72 18.27
N THR A 257 -10.57 -14.80 19.44
CA THR A 257 -12.01 -14.56 19.57
C THR A 257 -12.41 -13.14 19.16
N ALA A 258 -11.71 -12.13 19.66
CA ALA A 258 -12.01 -10.74 19.37
C ALA A 258 -11.90 -10.41 17.86
N THR A 259 -11.00 -11.06 17.16
CA THR A 259 -10.75 -10.84 15.73
C THR A 259 -11.43 -11.88 14.83
N LYS A 260 -12.17 -12.82 15.41
CA LYS A 260 -12.81 -13.95 14.71
C LYS A 260 -11.82 -14.76 13.87
N LYS A 261 -10.68 -15.09 14.47
CA LYS A 261 -9.60 -15.86 13.86
C LYS A 261 -9.11 -16.93 14.83
N THR A 262 -8.76 -18.09 14.30
CA THR A 262 -8.06 -19.08 15.08
C THR A 262 -6.59 -18.66 15.22
N HIS A 263 -6.03 -18.72 16.42
CA HIS A 263 -4.63 -18.43 16.64
C HIS A 263 -3.78 -19.69 16.45
N LEU A 264 -2.76 -19.60 15.59
CA LEU A 264 -1.83 -20.69 15.36
C LEU A 264 -0.49 -20.41 16.03
N LEU A 265 -0.02 -21.35 16.83
CA LEU A 265 1.37 -21.41 17.25
C LEU A 265 2.12 -22.32 16.26
N CYS A 266 3.11 -21.74 15.61
CA CYS A 266 3.89 -22.39 14.57
C CYS A 266 5.33 -22.57 15.05
N CYS A 267 5.87 -23.78 15.00
CA CYS A 267 7.26 -23.99 15.36
C CYS A 267 7.96 -24.92 14.38
N TRP A 268 9.23 -24.63 14.12
CA TRP A 268 10.08 -25.50 13.35
C TRP A 268 10.64 -26.63 14.23
N ASP A 269 10.38 -27.86 13.84
CA ASP A 269 10.94 -29.05 14.47
C ASP A 269 12.17 -29.49 13.68
N ASP A 270 13.35 -29.14 14.18
CA ASP A 270 14.60 -29.41 13.47
C ASP A 270 14.91 -30.91 13.37
N ALA A 271 14.49 -31.70 14.34
CA ALA A 271 14.66 -33.14 14.32
C ALA A 271 13.82 -33.83 13.25
N LYS A 272 12.62 -33.34 13.01
CA LYS A 272 11.68 -33.89 12.02
C LYS A 272 11.69 -33.13 10.70
N LYS A 273 12.45 -32.02 10.59
CA LYS A 273 12.56 -31.18 9.42
C LYS A 273 11.17 -30.70 8.87
N ARG A 274 10.27 -30.37 9.78
CA ARG A 274 8.90 -29.93 9.45
C ARG A 274 8.40 -28.89 10.43
N VAL A 275 7.43 -28.08 9.97
CA VAL A 275 6.70 -27.16 10.82
C VAL A 275 5.62 -27.92 11.59
N ARG A 276 5.45 -27.59 12.86
CA ARG A 276 4.36 -28.05 13.71
C ARG A 276 3.42 -26.89 13.96
N TYR A 277 2.13 -27.17 13.86
CA TYR A 277 1.05 -26.20 14.08
C TYR A 277 0.21 -26.64 15.28
N ILE A 278 -0.09 -25.69 16.17
CA ILE A 278 -0.99 -25.88 17.31
C ILE A 278 -2.01 -24.75 17.23
N SER A 279 -3.28 -25.08 17.12
CA SER A 279 -4.38 -24.09 17.15
C SER A 279 -4.80 -23.79 18.58
N ILE A 280 -5.05 -22.51 18.85
CA ILE A 280 -5.61 -22.04 20.10
C ILE A 280 -6.97 -21.39 19.79
N GLU A 281 -8.01 -21.91 20.41
CA GLU A 281 -9.35 -21.37 20.37
C GLU A 281 -9.87 -21.15 21.78
N TRP A 282 -10.57 -20.06 22.00
CA TRP A 282 -11.19 -19.78 23.29
C TRP A 282 -12.55 -20.47 23.34
N ALA A 283 -12.68 -21.43 24.25
CA ALA A 283 -13.99 -22.04 24.53
C ALA A 283 -14.84 -21.03 25.35
N GLY A 284 -15.83 -20.45 24.73
CA GLY A 284 -16.85 -19.72 25.46
C GLY A 284 -17.70 -20.70 26.25
N PHE A 285 -17.95 -20.41 27.51
CA PHE A 285 -19.07 -21.05 28.20
C PHE A 285 -20.35 -20.49 27.57
N GLY A 286 -21.06 -21.33 26.81
CA GLY A 286 -22.31 -20.97 26.17
C GLY A 286 -23.42 -20.59 27.16
#